data_beaf68b9397300dcc231e700f8900ba5
#
_entry.id   beaf68b9397300dcc231e700f8900ba5
#
_cell.length_a   1.000
_cell.length_b   1.000
_cell.length_c   1.000
_cell.angle_alpha   90.00
_cell.angle_beta   90.00
_cell.angle_gamma   90.00
#
_symmetry.space_group_name_H-M   'P 1'
#
loop_
_entity.id
_entity.type
_entity.pdbx_description
1 polymer ?
#
loop_
_entity_poly.entity_id
_entity_poly.type
_entity_poly.pdbx_seq_one_letter_code
_entity_poly.pdbx_strand_id
1 'polypeptide(L)'
;MRLFDMHCHLGLMTNGENVAQQAASCELTLLDAGVLPSEFEAELCRYASHDSVHVACGLHPWWVTDKLKDSEVERLIEHARDYPLIGEVGLDFSNAHMQSATHQIQIFERLVATCSANAIENRLISIHAVQSASSVLDILEANDICQQENIIFHWFSGTGEDLT
;
A
#
# COMPACT_ATOMS: atom_id res chain seq x y z
N MET A 1 -4.40 5.00 -26.14
CA MET A 1 -4.83 4.03 -25.08
C MET A 1 -4.12 4.42 -23.84
N ARG A 2 -4.83 4.79 -22.78
CA ARG A 2 -4.22 5.20 -21.50
C ARG A 2 -3.72 3.96 -20.77
N LEU A 3 -2.47 3.93 -20.38
CA LEU A 3 -1.86 2.84 -19.62
C LEU A 3 -1.75 3.22 -18.15
N PHE A 4 -1.79 2.20 -17.28
CA PHE A 4 -1.63 2.36 -15.84
C PHE A 4 -0.57 1.40 -15.33
N ASP A 5 0.40 1.93 -14.61
CA ASP A 5 1.25 1.15 -13.71
C ASP A 5 0.66 1.29 -12.31
N MET A 6 0.09 0.21 -11.82
CA MET A 6 -0.67 0.19 -10.57
C MET A 6 0.22 -0.05 -9.35
N HIS A 7 1.55 -0.11 -9.53
CA HIS A 7 2.48 -0.26 -8.43
C HIS A 7 3.92 0.08 -8.82
N CYS A 8 4.42 1.20 -8.35
CA CYS A 8 5.83 1.55 -8.40
C CYS A 8 6.23 2.29 -7.12
N HIS A 9 7.53 2.47 -6.90
CA HIS A 9 8.08 3.19 -5.76
C HIS A 9 8.98 4.33 -6.26
N LEU A 10 8.39 5.43 -6.67
CA LEU A 10 9.15 6.60 -7.15
C LEU A 10 10.05 7.19 -6.06
N GLY A 11 9.59 7.16 -4.80
CA GLY A 11 10.34 7.63 -3.65
C GLY A 11 11.66 6.88 -3.41
N LEU A 12 11.76 5.62 -3.85
CA LEU A 12 12.99 4.82 -3.79
C LEU A 12 13.91 5.01 -4.99
N MET A 13 13.46 5.72 -6.03
CA MET A 13 14.23 5.94 -7.25
C MET A 13 15.05 7.21 -7.14
N THR A 14 16.34 7.15 -7.51
CA THR A 14 17.21 8.33 -7.58
C THR A 14 16.81 9.32 -8.68
N ASN A 15 16.01 8.88 -9.66
CA ASN A 15 15.52 9.62 -10.81
C ASN A 15 13.99 9.67 -10.91
N GLY A 16 13.27 9.53 -9.79
CA GLY A 16 11.80 9.44 -9.74
C GLY A 16 11.09 10.56 -10.49
N GLU A 17 11.52 11.81 -10.36
CA GLU A 17 10.94 12.95 -11.10
C GLU A 17 11.09 12.82 -12.63
N ASN A 18 12.22 12.30 -13.09
CA ASN A 18 12.44 12.05 -14.52
C ASN A 18 11.50 10.92 -15.01
N VAL A 19 11.32 9.87 -14.21
CA VAL A 19 10.37 8.79 -14.50
C VAL A 19 8.94 9.32 -14.57
N ALA A 20 8.52 10.16 -13.62
CA ALA A 20 7.20 10.81 -13.61
C ALA A 20 6.98 11.66 -14.88
N GLN A 21 7.98 12.45 -15.29
CA GLN A 21 7.91 13.26 -16.52
C GLN A 21 7.83 12.39 -17.76
N GLN A 22 8.60 11.30 -17.84
CA GLN A 22 8.55 10.36 -18.96
C GLN A 22 7.21 9.62 -19.03
N ALA A 23 6.66 9.19 -17.90
CA ALA A 23 5.35 8.56 -17.81
C ALA A 23 4.26 9.47 -18.40
N ALA A 24 4.25 10.75 -18.04
CA ALA A 24 3.32 11.72 -18.59
C ALA A 24 3.43 11.84 -20.12
N SER A 25 4.66 11.86 -20.67
CA SER A 25 4.89 11.91 -22.11
C SER A 25 4.44 10.65 -22.86
N CYS A 26 4.34 9.51 -22.16
CA CYS A 26 3.90 8.23 -22.71
C CYS A 26 2.40 7.94 -22.45
N GLU A 27 1.63 8.89 -21.93
CA GLU A 27 0.25 8.68 -21.47
C GLU A 27 0.10 7.55 -20.44
N LEU A 28 1.13 7.35 -19.62
CA LEU A 28 1.17 6.37 -18.54
C LEU A 28 0.82 7.04 -17.20
N THR A 29 -0.16 6.49 -16.50
CA THR A 29 -0.49 6.89 -15.13
C THR A 29 0.18 5.94 -14.15
N LEU A 30 0.77 6.49 -13.08
CA LEU A 30 1.51 5.75 -12.07
C LEU A 30 0.80 5.80 -10.71
N LEU A 31 0.73 4.67 -10.01
CA LEU A 31 0.48 4.62 -8.58
C LEU A 31 1.82 4.49 -7.86
N ASP A 32 2.26 5.57 -7.21
CA ASP A 32 3.46 5.59 -6.38
C ASP A 32 3.11 5.07 -4.98
N ALA A 33 3.44 3.82 -4.72
CA ALA A 33 3.16 3.14 -3.47
C ALA A 33 4.19 3.57 -2.40
N GLY A 34 3.73 4.26 -1.37
CA GLY A 34 4.57 4.71 -0.26
C GLY A 34 5.09 3.55 0.59
N VAL A 35 6.24 3.73 1.21
CA VAL A 35 6.87 2.71 2.06
C VAL A 35 6.94 3.08 3.53
N LEU A 36 6.92 4.39 3.83
CA LEU A 36 6.87 4.94 5.20
C LEU A 36 5.88 6.11 5.26
N PRO A 37 4.93 6.11 6.20
CA PRO A 37 3.94 7.17 6.34
C PRO A 37 4.54 8.57 6.57
N SER A 38 5.73 8.66 7.20
CA SER A 38 6.41 9.93 7.42
C SER A 38 6.94 10.58 6.12
N GLU A 39 7.06 9.84 5.03
CA GLU A 39 7.53 10.35 3.73
C GLU A 39 6.37 10.84 2.84
N PHE A 40 5.15 10.43 3.15
CA PHE A 40 3.96 10.62 2.33
C PHE A 40 3.71 12.09 1.93
N GLU A 41 3.72 13.02 2.89
CA GLU A 41 3.49 14.44 2.64
C GLU A 41 4.56 15.05 1.71
N ALA A 42 5.81 14.61 1.87
CA ALA A 42 6.91 15.06 1.03
C ALA A 42 6.77 14.56 -0.41
N GLU A 43 6.29 13.33 -0.60
CA GLU A 43 6.04 12.75 -1.91
C GLU A 43 4.83 13.39 -2.58
N LEU A 44 3.74 13.65 -1.87
CA LEU A 44 2.62 14.44 -2.37
C LEU A 44 3.07 15.81 -2.89
N CYS A 45 3.90 16.52 -2.13
CA CYS A 45 4.44 17.81 -2.56
C CYS A 45 5.36 17.67 -3.78
N ARG A 46 6.20 16.63 -3.81
CA ARG A 46 7.15 16.39 -4.91
C ARG A 46 6.44 16.18 -6.23
N TYR A 47 5.37 15.39 -6.23
CA TYR A 47 4.66 15.02 -7.44
C TYR A 47 3.40 15.85 -7.71
N ALA A 48 3.16 16.91 -6.95
CA ALA A 48 1.96 17.76 -7.07
C ALA A 48 1.74 18.38 -8.47
N SER A 49 2.81 18.53 -9.26
CA SER A 49 2.72 19.05 -10.64
C SER A 49 2.59 17.96 -11.72
N HIS A 50 2.56 16.70 -11.33
CA HIS A 50 2.49 15.54 -12.22
C HIS A 50 1.12 14.87 -12.14
N ASP A 51 0.16 15.31 -12.97
CA ASP A 51 -1.22 14.77 -13.00
C ASP A 51 -1.28 13.26 -13.29
N SER A 52 -0.18 12.68 -13.80
CA SER A 52 -0.06 11.25 -14.09
C SER A 52 0.46 10.43 -12.91
N VAL A 53 0.80 11.06 -11.77
CA VAL A 53 1.30 10.37 -10.58
C VAL A 53 0.28 10.49 -9.46
N HIS A 54 -0.10 9.36 -8.91
CA HIS A 54 -0.98 9.26 -7.75
C HIS A 54 -0.19 8.62 -6.60
N VAL A 55 0.02 9.36 -5.52
CA VAL A 55 0.79 8.90 -4.36
C VAL A 55 -0.13 8.19 -3.38
N ALA A 56 0.26 7.01 -2.93
CA ALA A 56 -0.45 6.25 -1.89
C ALA A 56 0.31 6.32 -0.55
N CYS A 57 -0.43 6.42 0.56
CA CYS A 57 0.14 6.35 1.89
C CYS A 57 0.34 4.89 2.30
N GLY A 58 1.57 4.47 2.56
CA GLY A 58 1.90 3.08 2.89
C GLY A 58 2.85 2.92 4.06
N LEU A 59 2.81 1.72 4.63
CA LEU A 59 3.82 1.18 5.53
C LEU A 59 4.17 -0.22 5.06
N HIS A 60 5.22 -0.32 4.29
CA HIS A 60 5.66 -1.58 3.70
C HIS A 60 6.12 -2.56 4.79
N PRO A 61 5.74 -3.85 4.75
CA PRO A 61 6.05 -4.82 5.81
C PRO A 61 7.55 -4.98 6.11
N TRP A 62 8.43 -4.68 5.17
CA TRP A 62 9.88 -4.71 5.41
C TRP A 62 10.36 -3.66 6.40
N TRP A 63 9.63 -2.55 6.57
CA TRP A 63 9.93 -1.52 7.57
C TRP A 63 9.33 -1.80 8.95
N VAL A 64 8.50 -2.84 9.06
CA VAL A 64 7.97 -3.31 10.35
C VAL A 64 9.07 -4.09 11.08
N THR A 65 9.91 -3.37 11.79
CA THR A 65 11.05 -3.89 12.56
C THR A 65 10.99 -3.39 14.00
N ASP A 66 11.88 -3.89 14.86
CA ASP A 66 12.01 -3.41 16.25
C ASP A 66 12.33 -1.90 16.37
N LYS A 67 12.72 -1.27 15.25
CA LYS A 67 13.03 0.17 15.20
C LYS A 67 11.85 1.01 14.68
N LEU A 68 10.77 0.38 14.26
CA LEU A 68 9.57 1.09 13.81
C LEU A 68 9.02 1.93 14.98
N LYS A 69 8.80 3.20 14.72
CA LYS A 69 8.19 4.10 15.70
C LYS A 69 6.67 3.96 15.66
N ASP A 70 6.04 3.97 16.81
CA ASP A 70 4.56 3.97 16.91
C ASP A 70 3.94 5.12 16.11
N SER A 71 4.64 6.25 15.99
CA SER A 71 4.18 7.40 15.21
C SER A 71 4.01 7.09 13.71
N GLU A 72 4.72 6.12 13.13
CA GLU A 72 4.51 5.69 11.75
C GLU A 72 3.17 4.96 11.62
N VAL A 73 2.89 4.07 12.57
CA VAL A 73 1.61 3.34 12.59
C VAL A 73 0.44 4.31 12.78
N GLU A 74 0.56 5.25 13.73
CA GLU A 74 -0.50 6.25 13.98
C GLU A 74 -0.75 7.12 12.74
N ARG A 75 0.29 7.56 12.02
CA ARG A 75 0.15 8.32 10.75
C ARG A 75 -0.56 7.50 9.69
N LEU A 76 -0.17 6.24 9.49
CA LEU A 76 -0.86 5.35 8.55
C LEU A 76 -2.36 5.26 8.87
N ILE A 77 -2.70 5.04 10.14
CA ILE A 77 -4.09 4.90 10.59
C ILE A 77 -4.85 6.23 10.45
N GLU A 78 -4.20 7.35 10.69
CA GLU A 78 -4.80 8.67 10.49
C GLU A 78 -5.17 8.89 9.01
N HIS A 79 -4.23 8.69 8.09
CA HIS A 79 -4.48 8.79 6.66
C HIS A 79 -5.51 7.77 6.14
N ALA A 80 -5.55 6.57 6.69
CA ALA A 80 -6.52 5.55 6.31
C ALA A 80 -7.98 5.94 6.58
N ARG A 81 -8.24 6.98 7.38
CA ARG A 81 -9.60 7.46 7.66
C ARG A 81 -10.21 8.26 6.52
N ASP A 82 -9.41 9.03 5.81
CA ASP A 82 -9.90 10.03 4.85
C ASP A 82 -9.15 10.08 3.51
N TYR A 83 -8.04 9.33 3.38
CA TYR A 83 -7.26 9.30 2.15
C TYR A 83 -7.60 8.06 1.29
N PRO A 84 -7.85 8.23 -0.03
CA PRO A 84 -8.36 7.15 -0.86
C PRO A 84 -7.31 6.18 -1.39
N LEU A 85 -6.02 6.52 -1.36
CA LEU A 85 -4.96 5.67 -1.91
C LEU A 85 -4.07 5.17 -0.79
N ILE A 86 -4.18 3.89 -0.46
CA ILE A 86 -3.42 3.22 0.59
C ILE A 86 -2.50 2.18 -0.03
N GLY A 87 -1.24 2.20 0.34
CA GLY A 87 -0.26 1.23 -0.11
C GLY A 87 1.16 1.82 -0.26
N GLU A 88 2.17 0.96 -0.26
CA GLU A 88 2.11 -0.49 -0.07
C GLU A 88 1.96 -0.83 1.42
N VAL A 89 1.05 -1.74 1.71
CA VAL A 89 0.79 -2.26 3.06
C VAL A 89 0.63 -3.78 2.97
N GLY A 90 0.61 -4.49 4.08
CA GLY A 90 0.35 -5.93 4.05
C GLY A 90 1.35 -6.77 4.83
N LEU A 91 1.58 -8.00 4.37
CA LEU A 91 2.31 -9.02 5.12
C LEU A 91 3.42 -9.67 4.27
N ASP A 92 4.59 -9.87 4.89
CA ASP A 92 5.70 -10.64 4.32
C ASP A 92 6.16 -11.70 5.33
N PHE A 93 5.86 -12.97 5.02
CA PHE A 93 6.25 -14.11 5.85
C PHE A 93 7.46 -14.87 5.28
N SER A 94 8.20 -14.24 4.38
CA SER A 94 9.49 -14.77 3.96
C SER A 94 10.44 -14.90 5.16
N ASN A 95 11.43 -15.77 5.04
CA ASN A 95 12.42 -16.01 6.11
C ASN A 95 13.10 -14.71 6.60
N ALA A 96 13.23 -13.71 5.73
CA ALA A 96 13.86 -12.43 6.06
C ALA A 96 13.00 -11.56 6.99
N HIS A 97 11.67 -11.69 6.93
CA HIS A 97 10.73 -10.81 7.60
C HIS A 97 9.80 -11.51 8.60
N MET A 98 9.85 -12.85 8.69
CA MET A 98 9.02 -13.67 9.57
C MET A 98 9.12 -13.27 11.06
N GLN A 99 10.25 -12.77 11.51
CA GLN A 99 10.45 -12.35 12.89
C GLN A 99 9.50 -11.21 13.33
N SER A 100 9.01 -10.39 12.39
CA SER A 100 8.05 -9.32 12.66
C SER A 100 6.62 -9.68 12.29
N ALA A 101 6.31 -10.93 11.88
CA ALA A 101 5.01 -11.34 11.37
C ALA A 101 3.85 -10.96 12.29
N THR A 102 3.97 -11.19 13.60
CA THR A 102 2.92 -10.82 14.57
C THR A 102 2.65 -9.32 14.57
N HIS A 103 3.70 -8.49 14.49
CA HIS A 103 3.56 -7.05 14.48
C HIS A 103 2.99 -6.57 13.13
N GLN A 104 3.41 -7.17 12.01
CA GLN A 104 2.82 -6.91 10.69
C GLN A 104 1.31 -7.19 10.70
N ILE A 105 0.89 -8.35 11.23
CA ILE A 105 -0.53 -8.73 11.35
C ILE A 105 -1.30 -7.67 12.15
N GLN A 106 -0.83 -7.31 13.33
CA GLN A 106 -1.50 -6.32 14.19
C GLN A 106 -1.70 -4.96 13.50
N ILE A 107 -0.68 -4.50 12.78
CA ILE A 107 -0.76 -3.24 12.03
C ILE A 107 -1.75 -3.38 10.88
N PHE A 108 -1.70 -4.47 10.13
CA PHE A 108 -2.56 -4.68 8.97
C PHE A 108 -4.03 -4.87 9.38
N GLU A 109 -4.32 -5.64 10.44
CA GLU A 109 -5.66 -5.76 11.01
C GLU A 109 -6.24 -4.40 11.42
N ARG A 110 -5.42 -3.59 12.12
CA ARG A 110 -5.84 -2.24 12.54
C ARG A 110 -6.12 -1.34 11.35
N LEU A 111 -5.28 -1.39 10.31
CA LEU A 111 -5.46 -0.64 9.08
C LEU A 111 -6.77 -1.03 8.38
N VAL A 112 -6.97 -2.33 8.15
CA VAL A 112 -8.14 -2.85 7.44
C VAL A 112 -9.44 -2.51 8.20
N ALA A 113 -9.45 -2.69 9.52
CA ALA A 113 -10.58 -2.30 10.36
C ALA A 113 -10.87 -0.78 10.29
N THR A 114 -9.81 0.06 10.20
CA THR A 114 -9.98 1.50 10.03
C THR A 114 -10.58 1.85 8.67
N CYS A 115 -10.09 1.23 7.60
CA CYS A 115 -10.64 1.42 6.26
C CYS A 115 -12.10 0.99 6.17
N SER A 116 -12.45 -0.17 6.72
CA SER A 116 -13.83 -0.69 6.75
C SER A 116 -14.77 0.26 7.53
N ALA A 117 -14.33 0.76 8.68
CA ALA A 117 -15.13 1.69 9.50
C ALA A 117 -15.29 3.09 8.87
N ASN A 118 -14.43 3.47 7.92
CA ASN A 118 -14.40 4.77 7.26
C ASN A 118 -14.41 4.57 5.74
N ALA A 119 -15.47 3.97 5.21
CA ALA A 119 -15.60 3.68 3.79
C ALA A 119 -15.47 4.96 2.94
N ILE A 120 -14.61 4.93 1.95
CA ILE A 120 -14.38 6.01 0.98
C ILE A 120 -14.69 5.48 -0.42
N GLU A 121 -15.54 6.19 -1.15
CA GLU A 121 -15.85 5.79 -2.52
C GLU A 121 -14.58 5.70 -3.38
N ASN A 122 -14.41 4.57 -4.07
CA ASN A 122 -13.26 4.27 -4.92
C ASN A 122 -11.90 4.22 -4.20
N ARG A 123 -11.88 3.94 -2.89
CA ARG A 123 -10.59 3.67 -2.23
C ARG A 123 -9.89 2.50 -2.92
N LEU A 124 -8.58 2.63 -3.02
CA LEU A 124 -7.70 1.61 -3.55
C LEU A 124 -6.66 1.25 -2.50
N ILE A 125 -6.49 -0.05 -2.26
CA ILE A 125 -5.50 -0.57 -1.31
C ILE A 125 -4.56 -1.51 -2.07
N SER A 126 -3.26 -1.14 -2.15
CA SER A 126 -2.21 -1.98 -2.73
C SER A 126 -1.55 -2.82 -1.64
N ILE A 127 -1.66 -4.14 -1.75
CA ILE A 127 -1.31 -5.09 -0.70
C ILE A 127 -0.14 -5.98 -1.11
N HIS A 128 0.91 -5.97 -0.30
CA HIS A 128 2.02 -6.91 -0.33
C HIS A 128 1.61 -8.23 0.33
N ALA A 129 1.75 -9.36 -0.39
CA ALA A 129 1.28 -10.65 0.11
C ALA A 129 2.28 -11.79 -0.19
N VAL A 130 3.48 -11.69 0.40
CA VAL A 130 4.54 -12.70 0.21
C VAL A 130 4.45 -13.79 1.26
N GLN A 131 4.16 -15.02 0.82
CA GLN A 131 3.96 -16.21 1.67
C GLN A 131 2.90 -15.98 2.78
N SER A 132 1.95 -15.08 2.56
CA SER A 132 0.98 -14.61 3.54
C SER A 132 -0.43 -14.45 2.96
N ALA A 133 -0.68 -14.94 1.74
CA ALA A 133 -1.94 -14.72 1.03
C ALA A 133 -3.17 -15.10 1.85
N SER A 134 -3.21 -16.31 2.43
CA SER A 134 -4.34 -16.76 3.27
C SER A 134 -4.56 -15.83 4.47
N SER A 135 -3.48 -15.42 5.17
CA SER A 135 -3.62 -14.51 6.31
C SER A 135 -4.12 -13.12 5.91
N VAL A 136 -3.70 -12.63 4.74
CA VAL A 136 -4.22 -11.37 4.19
C VAL A 136 -5.71 -11.50 3.89
N LEU A 137 -6.12 -12.57 3.21
CA LEU A 137 -7.52 -12.83 2.85
C LEU A 137 -8.40 -12.98 4.08
N ASP A 138 -7.97 -13.76 5.09
CA ASP A 138 -8.69 -13.93 6.36
C ASP A 138 -8.97 -12.56 7.04
N ILE A 139 -7.97 -11.65 7.04
CA ILE A 139 -8.13 -10.31 7.63
C ILE A 139 -9.10 -9.46 6.81
N LEU A 140 -9.01 -9.49 5.48
CA LEU A 140 -9.91 -8.74 4.60
C LEU A 140 -11.35 -9.22 4.72
N GLU A 141 -11.58 -10.53 4.74
CA GLU A 141 -12.89 -11.15 4.90
C GLU A 141 -13.52 -10.84 6.26
N ALA A 142 -12.73 -10.96 7.34
CA ALA A 142 -13.19 -10.66 8.70
C ALA A 142 -13.69 -9.22 8.88
N ASN A 143 -13.32 -8.31 7.97
CA ASN A 143 -13.71 -6.90 7.98
C ASN A 143 -14.67 -6.51 6.84
N ASP A 144 -15.17 -7.47 6.04
CA ASP A 144 -16.07 -7.27 4.89
C ASP A 144 -15.56 -6.24 3.87
N ILE A 145 -14.23 -6.01 3.81
CA ILE A 145 -13.66 -4.89 3.03
C ILE A 145 -13.61 -5.18 1.53
N CYS A 146 -13.56 -6.45 1.12
CA CYS A 146 -13.44 -6.85 -0.29
C CYS A 146 -14.62 -6.41 -1.17
N GLN A 147 -15.78 -6.13 -0.57
CA GLN A 147 -16.96 -5.65 -1.29
C GLN A 147 -17.06 -4.11 -1.34
N GLN A 148 -16.26 -3.43 -0.52
CA GLN A 148 -16.34 -1.98 -0.33
C GLN A 148 -15.20 -1.23 -1.03
N GLU A 149 -14.05 -1.89 -1.19
CA GLU A 149 -12.79 -1.27 -1.62
C GLU A 149 -12.19 -1.96 -2.84
N ASN A 150 -11.37 -1.23 -3.60
CA ASN A 150 -10.60 -1.82 -4.69
C ASN A 150 -9.28 -2.35 -4.13
N ILE A 151 -9.07 -3.65 -4.23
CA ILE A 151 -7.88 -4.33 -3.70
C ILE A 151 -6.96 -4.72 -4.85
N ILE A 152 -5.67 -4.39 -4.74
CA ILE A 152 -4.62 -4.85 -5.64
C ILE A 152 -3.62 -5.67 -4.83
N PHE A 153 -3.41 -6.92 -5.24
CA PHE A 153 -2.34 -7.73 -4.67
C PHE A 153 -1.05 -7.53 -5.45
N HIS A 154 0.00 -7.15 -4.74
CA HIS A 154 1.36 -7.08 -5.23
C HIS A 154 2.17 -8.26 -4.66
N TRP A 155 2.98 -8.92 -5.50
CA TRP A 155 3.74 -10.12 -5.14
C TRP A 155 2.88 -11.22 -4.51
N PHE A 156 1.67 -11.39 -5.01
CA PHE A 156 0.79 -12.45 -4.56
C PHE A 156 1.45 -13.82 -4.75
N SER A 157 1.69 -14.53 -3.66
CA SER A 157 2.30 -15.87 -3.64
C SER A 157 1.35 -16.92 -3.03
N GLY A 158 0.06 -16.73 -3.21
CA GLY A 158 -0.99 -17.66 -2.84
C GLY A 158 -1.23 -18.75 -3.90
N THR A 159 -2.16 -19.63 -3.60
CA THR A 159 -2.64 -20.67 -4.53
C THR A 159 -3.74 -20.14 -5.45
N GLY A 160 -4.13 -20.93 -6.48
CA GLY A 160 -5.30 -20.61 -7.30
C GLY A 160 -6.62 -20.69 -6.52
N GLU A 161 -6.65 -21.43 -5.41
CA GLU A 161 -7.83 -21.53 -4.52
C GLU A 161 -8.01 -20.25 -3.68
N ASP A 162 -6.92 -19.54 -3.38
CA ASP A 162 -6.97 -18.27 -2.67
C ASP A 162 -7.58 -17.13 -3.53
N LEU A 163 -7.78 -17.34 -4.83
CA LEU A 163 -8.31 -16.35 -5.78
C LEU A 163 -9.78 -16.61 -6.17
N THR A 164 -10.42 -17.63 -5.63
CA THR A 164 -11.80 -18.05 -5.96
C THR A 164 -12.75 -17.93 -4.80
#